data_b8a8d3e0bd8e17295ab679a99854a606
#
_entry.id   b8a8d3e0bd8e17295ab679a99854a606
#
_cell.length_a   1.000
_cell.length_b   1.000
_cell.length_c   1.000
_cell.angle_alpha   90.00
_cell.angle_beta   90.00
_cell.angle_gamma   90.00
#
_symmetry.space_group_name_H-M   'P 1'
#
loop_
_entity.id
_entity.type
_entity.pdbx_description
1 polymer ?
#
loop_
_entity_poly.entity_id
_entity_poly.type
_entity_poly.pdbx_seq_one_letter_code
_entity_poly.pdbx_strand_id
1 'polypeptide(L)'
;MTKFRLFFVVSLVVMLAALSVLPACTKETPAPTAAAPAPAPPKTVTLYIGGTFALTGAYAEDTAAVLAGFQDYAKYVNDNKKLAPWRTETFPANVNLEVLWRDDELKPEKALSIYDELKAKGMLVYRVSASQTALPLMNLLNADRIGATSMAAGPYLLSPPKTIFTNYPLYTDELGAIADWYLANWKGTGKPRVAYITADSASGRSIDIPEMEAYLTKIGYEFVGKQFVPMVPTTPPTTQLSWLKDNKVNLALGWMINPGSQPTIKEAVRLGMGTNLDYKITFGFSAPSHLAVFAPAMGTLGDGVVVAGSYPPMDQAHANVPGIAFYNQLQAKYRADKPVTHVMYLAGIVEAMIQTEALRLAMLKVPADQLKPVDVLENGFYQIKNLSTGDLTPPLTFGPSDIEGADVMRLDQDQNGQVVLLGNYPCHGIYKHE
;
A
#
# COMPACT_ATOMS: atom_id res chain seq x y z
N MET A 1 65.35 -12.82 38.07
CA MET A 1 66.66 -12.14 38.19
C MET A 1 66.39 -10.65 38.23
N THR A 2 66.55 -10.15 39.36
CA THR A 2 67.41 -9.11 40.00
C THR A 2 66.85 -7.73 39.73
N LYS A 3 66.24 -7.08 40.77
CA LYS A 3 66.81 -6.27 41.85
C LYS A 3 67.40 -4.94 41.30
N PHE A 4 67.10 -3.73 41.76
CA PHE A 4 67.39 -3.14 43.09
C PHE A 4 66.92 -1.68 43.04
N ARG A 5 66.20 -1.17 44.03
CA ARG A 5 66.55 -0.30 45.16
C ARG A 5 66.81 1.17 44.79
N LEU A 6 66.21 2.12 45.33
CA LEU A 6 65.96 2.64 46.70
C LEU A 6 66.82 3.82 47.00
N PHE A 7 66.31 4.78 47.79
CA PHE A 7 66.89 5.77 48.71
C PHE A 7 66.98 7.22 48.20
N PHE A 8 66.36 8.03 48.94
CA PHE A 8 66.58 8.91 50.12
C PHE A 8 66.92 10.33 49.67
N VAL A 9 66.70 11.47 50.32
CA VAL A 9 66.39 11.88 51.69
C VAL A 9 65.96 13.34 51.69
N VAL A 10 65.07 13.66 52.56
CA VAL A 10 64.71 14.90 53.26
C VAL A 10 65.82 15.92 53.43
N SER A 11 65.55 17.23 53.28
CA SER A 11 66.11 18.28 54.12
C SER A 11 65.17 19.48 54.23
N LEU A 12 64.74 19.71 55.42
CA LEU A 12 64.05 20.84 56.01
C LEU A 12 65.06 21.96 56.27
N VAL A 13 64.79 23.22 55.84
CA VAL A 13 65.34 24.42 56.50
C VAL A 13 64.28 25.52 56.55
N VAL A 14 63.99 25.89 57.78
CA VAL A 14 63.21 27.04 58.18
C VAL A 14 64.11 28.30 58.16
N MET A 15 63.60 29.41 57.61
CA MET A 15 64.02 30.74 58.14
C MET A 15 62.89 31.78 57.95
N LEU A 16 62.68 32.47 59.04
CA LEU A 16 61.69 33.48 59.31
C LEU A 16 61.98 34.84 58.68
N ALA A 17 60.85 35.56 58.52
CA ALA A 17 60.61 36.98 58.75
C ALA A 17 60.99 37.99 57.68
N ALA A 18 60.02 38.68 57.19
CA ALA A 18 59.77 40.10 57.42
C ALA A 18 58.42 40.57 56.80
N LEU A 19 57.68 41.28 57.62
CA LEU A 19 56.42 41.95 57.26
C LEU A 19 56.59 42.97 56.13
N SER A 20 55.67 42.95 55.14
CA SER A 20 55.24 44.18 54.51
C SER A 20 53.75 44.01 54.09
N VAL A 21 52.93 44.78 54.78
CA VAL A 21 51.48 44.89 54.54
C VAL A 21 51.25 45.73 53.30
N LEU A 22 50.71 45.10 52.25
CA LEU A 22 50.07 45.79 51.10
C LEU A 22 48.64 45.32 51.04
N PRO A 23 47.63 46.20 50.78
CA PRO A 23 46.24 45.79 50.68
C PRO A 23 46.04 45.07 49.36
N ALA A 24 45.81 43.77 49.46
CA ALA A 24 45.35 42.96 48.27
C ALA A 24 43.89 43.29 47.97
N CYS A 25 43.68 43.96 46.86
CA CYS A 25 42.35 43.96 46.23
C CYS A 25 41.98 42.52 45.86
N THR A 26 41.17 41.87 46.65
CA THR A 26 40.53 40.61 46.34
C THR A 26 39.57 40.87 45.19
N LYS A 27 39.97 40.57 43.96
CA LYS A 27 38.99 40.32 42.88
C LYS A 27 38.17 39.10 43.32
N GLU A 28 36.90 39.35 43.70
CA GLU A 28 35.91 38.28 43.85
C GLU A 28 35.88 37.49 42.51
N THR A 29 36.31 36.26 42.52
CA THR A 29 36.07 35.32 41.44
C THR A 29 34.55 35.11 41.37
N PRO A 30 33.88 35.38 40.22
CA PRO A 30 32.46 35.14 40.13
C PRO A 30 32.19 33.66 40.44
N ALA A 31 31.26 33.40 41.33
CA ALA A 31 30.80 32.04 41.61
C ALA A 31 30.39 31.38 40.30
N PRO A 32 30.70 30.08 40.10
CA PRO A 32 30.26 29.38 38.88
C PRO A 32 28.75 29.56 38.76
N THR A 33 28.32 30.23 37.70
CA THR A 33 26.91 30.31 37.35
C THR A 33 26.40 28.89 37.21
N ALA A 34 25.46 28.48 38.08
CA ALA A 34 24.85 27.17 37.99
C ALA A 34 24.34 26.97 36.57
N ALA A 35 24.81 25.93 35.90
CA ALA A 35 24.36 25.58 34.55
C ALA A 35 22.82 25.50 34.58
N ALA A 36 22.17 26.19 33.66
CA ALA A 36 20.72 26.13 33.54
C ALA A 36 20.30 24.65 33.45
N PRO A 37 19.24 24.24 34.14
CA PRO A 37 18.77 22.86 34.08
C PRO A 37 18.60 22.45 32.60
N ALA A 38 19.12 21.29 32.25
CA ALA A 38 18.91 20.75 30.91
C ALA A 38 17.39 20.74 30.59
N PRO A 39 16.97 21.14 29.41
CA PRO A 39 15.56 21.10 29.01
C PRO A 39 14.98 19.73 29.32
N ALA A 40 13.82 19.67 29.93
CA ALA A 40 13.11 18.42 30.16
C ALA A 40 12.94 17.68 28.83
N PRO A 41 13.11 16.36 28.77
CA PRO A 41 12.93 15.61 27.53
C PRO A 41 11.51 15.87 26.98
N PRO A 42 11.36 16.05 25.66
CA PRO A 42 10.08 16.34 25.06
C PRO A 42 9.08 15.22 25.40
N LYS A 43 7.85 15.61 25.76
CA LYS A 43 6.76 14.67 26.07
C LYS A 43 6.52 13.74 24.89
N THR A 44 6.42 12.43 25.14
CA THR A 44 6.06 11.46 24.11
C THR A 44 4.61 11.69 23.68
N VAL A 45 4.37 11.72 22.36
CA VAL A 45 3.06 11.86 21.72
C VAL A 45 2.75 10.57 20.97
N THR A 46 1.54 10.04 21.14
CA THR A 46 1.06 8.90 20.33
C THR A 46 0.05 9.40 19.30
N LEU A 47 0.31 9.11 18.03
CA LEU A 47 -0.60 9.39 16.92
C LEU A 47 -1.36 8.12 16.55
N TYR A 48 -2.68 8.21 16.46
CA TYR A 48 -3.55 7.07 16.19
C TYR A 48 -3.89 6.96 14.71
N ILE A 49 -3.60 5.78 14.16
CA ILE A 49 -4.00 5.38 12.81
C ILE A 49 -5.20 4.43 12.97
N GLY A 50 -6.37 4.85 12.52
CA GLY A 50 -7.57 4.01 12.54
C GLY A 50 -7.69 3.14 11.30
N GLY A 51 -8.42 2.02 11.41
CA GLY A 51 -8.71 1.23 10.21
C GLY A 51 -9.58 0.02 10.44
N THR A 52 -10.24 -0.41 9.36
CA THR A 52 -10.91 -1.71 9.29
C THR A 52 -10.14 -2.68 8.42
N PHE A 53 -10.23 -3.95 8.80
CA PHE A 53 -9.66 -5.07 8.07
C PHE A 53 -10.69 -6.20 8.05
N ALA A 54 -11.02 -6.70 6.87
CA ALA A 54 -12.00 -7.76 6.71
C ALA A 54 -11.34 -9.12 6.99
N LEU A 55 -11.17 -9.47 8.25
CA LEU A 55 -10.52 -10.71 8.67
C LEU A 55 -11.46 -11.93 8.65
N THR A 56 -12.69 -11.72 8.22
CA THR A 56 -13.74 -12.75 8.05
C THR A 56 -14.27 -12.66 6.63
N GLY A 57 -14.56 -13.82 6.01
CA GLY A 57 -15.13 -13.90 4.66
C GLY A 57 -14.11 -14.00 3.54
N ALA A 58 -14.51 -13.57 2.34
CA ALA A 58 -13.76 -13.81 1.09
C ALA A 58 -12.39 -13.12 1.02
N TYR A 59 -12.17 -12.06 1.79
CA TYR A 59 -10.91 -11.30 1.83
C TYR A 59 -10.05 -11.61 3.05
N ALA A 60 -10.40 -12.59 3.86
CA ALA A 60 -9.77 -12.82 5.17
C ALA A 60 -8.26 -13.04 5.06
N GLU A 61 -7.80 -13.82 4.09
CA GLU A 61 -6.39 -14.10 3.87
C GLU A 61 -5.63 -12.84 3.41
N ASP A 62 -6.16 -12.16 2.39
CA ASP A 62 -5.59 -10.93 1.84
C ASP A 62 -5.44 -9.87 2.93
N THR A 63 -6.52 -9.58 3.66
CA THR A 63 -6.54 -8.48 4.64
C THR A 63 -5.79 -8.81 5.93
N ALA A 64 -5.68 -10.09 6.29
CA ALA A 64 -4.79 -10.50 7.39
C ALA A 64 -3.31 -10.22 7.04
N ALA A 65 -2.91 -10.47 5.79
CA ALA A 65 -1.57 -10.12 5.31
C ALA A 65 -1.36 -8.59 5.27
N VAL A 66 -2.35 -7.83 4.79
CA VAL A 66 -2.32 -6.35 4.82
C VAL A 66 -2.14 -5.84 6.24
N LEU A 67 -2.93 -6.31 7.20
CA LEU A 67 -2.83 -5.91 8.60
C LEU A 67 -1.44 -6.20 9.16
N ALA A 68 -0.89 -7.37 8.87
CA ALA A 68 0.44 -7.76 9.31
C ALA A 68 1.52 -6.79 8.80
N GLY A 69 1.53 -6.49 7.49
CA GLY A 69 2.47 -5.55 6.87
C GLY A 69 2.32 -4.13 7.43
N PHE A 70 1.08 -3.69 7.60
CA PHE A 70 0.76 -2.38 8.15
C PHE A 70 1.27 -2.21 9.60
N GLN A 71 1.02 -3.20 10.45
CA GLN A 71 1.48 -3.18 11.84
C GLN A 71 3.00 -3.25 11.96
N ASP A 72 3.65 -4.11 11.17
CA ASP A 72 5.09 -4.29 11.22
C ASP A 72 5.83 -3.05 10.71
N TYR A 73 5.27 -2.36 9.70
CA TYR A 73 5.80 -1.07 9.27
C TYR A 73 5.67 0.01 10.35
N ALA A 74 4.50 0.16 10.99
CA ALA A 74 4.31 1.11 12.08
C ALA A 74 5.27 0.83 13.24
N LYS A 75 5.48 -0.45 13.57
CA LYS A 75 6.45 -0.89 14.57
C LYS A 75 7.89 -0.57 14.17
N TYR A 76 8.24 -0.76 12.88
CA TYR A 76 9.55 -0.38 12.35
C TYR A 76 9.83 1.11 12.52
N VAL A 77 8.86 1.97 12.21
CA VAL A 77 8.97 3.42 12.38
C VAL A 77 9.14 3.77 13.86
N ASN A 78 8.39 3.15 14.75
CA ASN A 78 8.52 3.36 16.19
C ASN A 78 9.90 2.96 16.72
N ASP A 79 10.40 1.79 16.31
CA ASP A 79 11.66 1.24 16.81
C ASP A 79 12.89 2.00 16.29
N ASN A 80 12.84 2.47 15.03
CA ASN A 80 14.01 2.98 14.34
C ASN A 80 13.95 4.49 14.08
N LYS A 81 12.79 5.11 14.20
CA LYS A 81 12.51 6.50 13.80
C LYS A 81 12.94 6.81 12.35
N LYS A 82 13.00 5.79 11.51
CA LYS A 82 13.26 5.83 10.08
C LYS A 82 12.01 5.42 9.31
N LEU A 83 11.83 5.96 8.11
CA LEU A 83 10.67 5.66 7.26
C LEU A 83 10.89 4.43 6.37
N ALA A 84 12.11 4.25 5.89
CA ALA A 84 12.53 3.07 5.14
C ALA A 84 14.08 3.06 5.02
N PRO A 85 14.71 1.92 4.66
CA PRO A 85 16.16 1.86 4.50
C PRO A 85 16.73 2.80 3.43
N TRP A 86 15.98 3.07 2.37
CA TRP A 86 16.38 3.94 1.25
C TRP A 86 16.01 5.41 1.45
N ARG A 87 15.35 5.76 2.56
CA ARG A 87 14.92 7.13 2.87
C ARG A 87 15.87 7.79 3.88
N THR A 88 16.14 9.06 3.67
CA THR A 88 17.01 9.87 4.55
C THR A 88 16.22 10.62 5.62
N GLU A 89 14.93 10.85 5.39
CA GLU A 89 14.05 11.55 6.32
C GLU A 89 13.77 10.67 7.54
N THR A 90 13.62 11.31 8.68
CA THR A 90 13.34 10.66 9.96
C THR A 90 11.94 10.96 10.47
N PHE A 91 11.42 10.08 11.27
CA PHE A 91 10.21 10.30 12.06
C PHE A 91 10.61 10.92 13.42
N PRO A 92 9.83 11.86 14.01
CA PRO A 92 10.22 12.52 15.24
C PRO A 92 10.44 11.54 16.40
N ALA A 93 11.54 11.72 17.13
CA ALA A 93 11.98 10.79 18.18
C ALA A 93 10.96 10.62 19.32
N ASN A 94 10.23 11.70 19.65
CA ASN A 94 9.22 11.73 20.70
C ASN A 94 7.81 11.38 20.22
N VAL A 95 7.63 10.92 18.96
CA VAL A 95 6.32 10.54 18.42
C VAL A 95 6.26 9.04 18.16
N ASN A 96 5.19 8.40 18.58
CA ASN A 96 4.88 7.00 18.29
C ASN A 96 3.60 6.89 17.47
N LEU A 97 3.53 5.83 16.67
CA LEU A 97 2.34 5.43 15.92
C LEU A 97 1.64 4.29 16.66
N GLU A 98 0.31 4.35 16.75
CA GLU A 98 -0.49 3.24 17.23
C GLU A 98 -1.60 2.93 16.21
N VAL A 99 -1.68 1.66 15.79
CA VAL A 99 -2.67 1.18 14.83
C VAL A 99 -3.89 0.65 15.59
N LEU A 100 -4.98 1.42 15.54
CA LEU A 100 -6.28 1.05 16.08
C LEU A 100 -7.10 0.37 15.00
N TRP A 101 -7.37 -0.93 15.12
CA TRP A 101 -8.05 -1.68 14.08
C TRP A 101 -9.16 -2.59 14.59
N ARG A 102 -10.11 -2.92 13.71
CA ARG A 102 -11.19 -3.88 13.95
C ARG A 102 -11.50 -4.67 12.68
N ASP A 103 -12.08 -5.85 12.87
CA ASP A 103 -12.68 -6.64 11.79
C ASP A 103 -14.09 -6.13 11.49
N ASP A 104 -14.31 -5.62 10.28
CA ASP A 104 -15.62 -5.16 9.80
C ASP A 104 -16.45 -6.29 9.17
N GLU A 105 -15.88 -7.49 9.01
CA GLU A 105 -16.54 -8.66 8.42
C GLU A 105 -17.14 -8.37 7.03
N LEU A 106 -16.64 -7.36 6.31
CA LEU A 106 -17.22 -6.82 5.07
C LEU A 106 -18.65 -6.27 5.24
N LYS A 107 -19.06 -5.92 6.47
CA LYS A 107 -20.40 -5.43 6.78
C LYS A 107 -20.38 -3.90 6.88
N PRO A 108 -21.16 -3.20 6.03
CA PRO A 108 -21.26 -1.74 6.06
C PRO A 108 -21.60 -1.15 7.43
N GLU A 109 -22.56 -1.76 8.13
CA GLU A 109 -23.01 -1.31 9.44
C GLU A 109 -21.92 -1.45 10.52
N LYS A 110 -21.10 -2.50 10.44
CA LYS A 110 -19.93 -2.65 11.32
C LYS A 110 -18.87 -1.62 11.02
N ALA A 111 -18.56 -1.38 9.74
CA ALA A 111 -17.60 -0.39 9.34
C ALA A 111 -17.96 1.00 9.87
N LEU A 112 -19.23 1.39 9.80
CA LEU A 112 -19.74 2.66 10.36
C LEU A 112 -19.55 2.72 11.88
N SER A 113 -19.96 1.68 12.62
CA SER A 113 -19.79 1.63 14.08
C SER A 113 -18.32 1.68 14.51
N ILE A 114 -17.43 0.98 13.78
CA ILE A 114 -15.99 0.99 14.05
C ILE A 114 -15.41 2.38 13.76
N TYR A 115 -15.82 3.02 12.68
CA TYR A 115 -15.38 4.38 12.36
C TYR A 115 -15.67 5.35 13.50
N ASP A 116 -16.90 5.34 14.04
CA ASP A 116 -17.30 6.19 15.16
C ASP A 116 -16.49 5.87 16.45
N GLU A 117 -16.27 4.58 16.74
CA GLU A 117 -15.42 4.15 17.86
C GLU A 117 -14.00 4.70 17.73
N LEU A 118 -13.37 4.54 16.56
CA LEU A 118 -11.98 4.94 16.37
C LEU A 118 -11.82 6.46 16.29
N LYS A 119 -12.80 7.17 15.73
CA LYS A 119 -12.86 8.63 15.73
C LYS A 119 -12.91 9.18 17.16
N ALA A 120 -13.75 8.58 18.03
CA ALA A 120 -13.85 8.95 19.45
C ALA A 120 -12.53 8.71 20.21
N LYS A 121 -11.67 7.81 19.74
CA LYS A 121 -10.31 7.58 20.28
C LYS A 121 -9.26 8.56 19.74
N GLY A 122 -9.63 9.46 18.84
CA GLY A 122 -8.74 10.48 18.29
C GLY A 122 -7.88 10.01 17.12
N MET A 123 -8.37 9.09 16.29
CA MET A 123 -7.66 8.73 15.04
C MET A 123 -7.49 9.94 14.14
N LEU A 124 -6.32 10.06 13.51
CA LEU A 124 -5.96 11.16 12.62
C LEU A 124 -6.13 10.81 11.14
N VAL A 125 -5.96 9.53 10.82
CA VAL A 125 -6.06 8.96 9.47
C VAL A 125 -6.78 7.62 9.55
N TYR A 126 -7.30 7.14 8.42
CA TYR A 126 -8.08 5.91 8.39
C TYR A 126 -7.64 4.96 7.28
N ARG A 127 -7.90 3.68 7.44
CA ARG A 127 -7.77 2.67 6.40
C ARG A 127 -9.11 1.99 6.17
N VAL A 128 -9.54 1.90 4.92
CA VAL A 128 -10.79 1.25 4.51
C VAL A 128 -10.52 -0.14 3.96
N SER A 129 -11.26 -1.15 4.41
CA SER A 129 -10.97 -2.55 4.08
C SER A 129 -11.34 -2.96 2.65
N ALA A 130 -12.49 -2.50 2.13
CA ALA A 130 -13.02 -2.93 0.84
C ALA A 130 -14.06 -1.94 0.28
N SER A 131 -14.41 -2.08 -1.00
CA SER A 131 -15.36 -1.19 -1.68
C SER A 131 -16.73 -1.12 -1.01
N GLN A 132 -17.29 -2.24 -0.58
CA GLN A 132 -18.61 -2.27 0.05
C GLN A 132 -18.66 -1.57 1.42
N THR A 133 -17.54 -1.53 2.13
CA THR A 133 -17.41 -0.79 3.40
C THR A 133 -16.94 0.64 3.19
N ALA A 134 -16.25 0.93 2.07
CA ALA A 134 -15.83 2.27 1.69
C ALA A 134 -17.01 3.17 1.32
N LEU A 135 -17.97 2.65 0.56
CA LEU A 135 -19.12 3.42 0.07
C LEU A 135 -19.89 4.17 1.19
N PRO A 136 -20.32 3.51 2.29
CA PRO A 136 -21.00 4.21 3.37
C PRO A 136 -20.08 5.16 4.16
N LEU A 137 -18.78 4.87 4.24
CA LEU A 137 -17.80 5.69 4.96
C LEU A 137 -17.39 6.94 4.20
N MET A 138 -17.49 6.96 2.88
CA MET A 138 -17.00 8.03 2.04
C MET A 138 -17.52 9.41 2.45
N ASN A 139 -18.82 9.54 2.71
CA ASN A 139 -19.42 10.81 3.10
C ASN A 139 -18.98 11.25 4.51
N LEU A 140 -18.79 10.31 5.43
CA LEU A 140 -18.31 10.60 6.80
C LEU A 140 -16.84 11.06 6.76
N LEU A 141 -15.98 10.34 6.06
CA LEU A 141 -14.58 10.69 5.89
C LEU A 141 -14.44 12.10 5.29
N ASN A 142 -15.25 12.44 4.28
CA ASN A 142 -15.26 13.76 3.67
C ASN A 142 -15.75 14.86 4.64
N ALA A 143 -16.85 14.63 5.34
CA ALA A 143 -17.43 15.58 6.29
C ALA A 143 -16.46 15.86 7.45
N ASP A 144 -15.80 14.82 7.95
CA ASP A 144 -14.84 14.89 9.06
C ASP A 144 -13.42 15.31 8.61
N ARG A 145 -13.19 15.42 7.29
CA ARG A 145 -11.90 15.77 6.69
C ARG A 145 -10.78 14.81 7.12
N ILE A 146 -11.09 13.51 7.21
CA ILE A 146 -10.13 12.46 7.55
C ILE A 146 -9.61 11.84 6.26
N GLY A 147 -8.29 11.95 6.04
CA GLY A 147 -7.62 11.24 4.94
C GLY A 147 -7.61 9.73 5.20
N ALA A 148 -7.97 8.95 4.19
CA ALA A 148 -8.00 7.49 4.29
C ALA A 148 -7.26 6.84 3.13
N THR A 149 -6.64 5.66 3.39
CA THR A 149 -6.14 4.80 2.32
C THR A 149 -7.10 3.66 2.04
N SER A 150 -7.12 3.20 0.79
CA SER A 150 -7.91 2.06 0.36
C SER A 150 -7.23 1.33 -0.79
N MET A 151 -7.37 0.00 -0.81
CA MET A 151 -7.02 -0.80 -1.98
C MET A 151 -8.16 -0.86 -3.00
N ALA A 152 -9.35 -0.37 -2.64
CA ALA A 152 -10.47 -0.30 -3.56
C ALA A 152 -10.28 0.89 -4.50
N ALA A 153 -10.20 0.62 -5.80
CA ALA A 153 -9.94 1.59 -6.86
C ALA A 153 -11.09 1.66 -7.89
N GLY A 154 -12.33 1.50 -7.41
CA GLY A 154 -13.51 1.70 -8.26
C GLY A 154 -13.78 3.17 -8.53
N PRO A 155 -14.10 3.59 -9.77
CA PRO A 155 -14.36 4.98 -10.13
C PRO A 155 -15.34 5.72 -9.20
N TYR A 156 -16.43 5.07 -8.82
CA TYR A 156 -17.46 5.64 -7.96
C TYR A 156 -16.99 5.97 -6.53
N LEU A 157 -15.89 5.33 -6.05
CA LEU A 157 -15.31 5.62 -4.74
C LEU A 157 -14.41 6.85 -4.78
N LEU A 158 -13.77 7.07 -5.90
CA LEU A 158 -12.70 8.04 -6.06
C LEU A 158 -13.15 9.28 -6.81
N SER A 159 -14.38 9.30 -7.35
CA SER A 159 -14.92 10.43 -8.09
C SER A 159 -16.18 11.04 -7.42
N PRO A 160 -16.22 12.38 -7.27
CA PRO A 160 -15.10 13.30 -7.44
C PRO A 160 -14.00 13.07 -6.38
N PRO A 161 -12.74 13.46 -6.65
CA PRO A 161 -11.65 13.30 -5.70
C PRO A 161 -11.97 13.94 -4.36
N LYS A 162 -11.72 13.20 -3.25
CA LYS A 162 -12.03 13.67 -1.90
C LYS A 162 -10.93 13.29 -0.91
N THR A 163 -11.23 12.36 0.01
CA THR A 163 -10.36 12.02 1.14
C THR A 163 -9.90 10.57 1.16
N ILE A 164 -10.32 9.76 0.18
CA ILE A 164 -9.87 8.37 0.03
C ILE A 164 -8.78 8.33 -1.04
N PHE A 165 -7.60 7.86 -0.68
CA PHE A 165 -6.40 7.77 -1.51
C PHE A 165 -6.09 6.30 -1.80
N THR A 166 -5.67 6.02 -3.02
CA THR A 166 -5.22 4.68 -3.42
C THR A 166 -3.83 4.72 -4.04
N ASN A 167 -3.08 3.65 -3.83
CA ASN A 167 -1.81 3.43 -4.50
C ASN A 167 -1.95 2.59 -5.78
N TYR A 168 -3.19 2.24 -6.13
CA TYR A 168 -3.54 1.56 -7.36
C TYR A 168 -4.19 2.54 -8.35
N PRO A 169 -3.96 2.40 -9.66
CA PRO A 169 -4.80 3.02 -10.67
C PRO A 169 -6.26 2.56 -10.54
N LEU A 170 -7.16 3.31 -11.15
CA LEU A 170 -8.54 2.86 -11.26
C LEU A 170 -8.63 1.51 -11.98
N TYR A 171 -9.55 0.66 -11.58
CA TYR A 171 -9.77 -0.64 -12.24
C TYR A 171 -10.03 -0.51 -13.74
N THR A 172 -10.65 0.59 -14.17
CA THR A 172 -10.84 0.89 -15.60
C THR A 172 -9.52 1.14 -16.31
N ASP A 173 -8.58 1.86 -15.70
CA ASP A 173 -7.25 2.09 -16.27
C ASP A 173 -6.42 0.80 -16.30
N GLU A 174 -6.52 -0.03 -15.25
CA GLU A 174 -5.89 -1.35 -15.21
C GLU A 174 -6.34 -2.22 -16.38
N LEU A 175 -7.65 -2.31 -16.63
CA LEU A 175 -8.20 -3.10 -17.74
C LEU A 175 -7.95 -2.44 -19.10
N GLY A 176 -7.89 -1.10 -19.15
CA GLY A 176 -7.49 -0.35 -20.34
C GLY A 176 -6.07 -0.67 -20.77
N ALA A 177 -5.12 -0.70 -19.83
CA ALA A 177 -3.73 -1.06 -20.11
C ALA A 177 -3.60 -2.51 -20.63
N ILE A 178 -4.37 -3.45 -20.08
CA ILE A 178 -4.44 -4.83 -20.62
C ILE A 178 -4.98 -4.83 -22.05
N ALA A 179 -6.01 -4.04 -22.31
CA ALA A 179 -6.58 -3.94 -23.65
C ALA A 179 -5.58 -3.35 -24.65
N ASP A 180 -4.83 -2.30 -24.29
CA ASP A 180 -3.79 -1.73 -25.14
C ASP A 180 -2.68 -2.73 -25.44
N TRP A 181 -2.19 -3.41 -24.40
CA TRP A 181 -1.20 -4.47 -24.58
C TRP A 181 -1.69 -5.57 -25.51
N TYR A 182 -2.91 -6.04 -25.31
CA TYR A 182 -3.49 -7.09 -26.14
C TYR A 182 -3.62 -6.64 -27.60
N LEU A 183 -4.14 -5.42 -27.83
CA LEU A 183 -4.30 -4.87 -29.18
C LEU A 183 -2.97 -4.71 -29.91
N ALA A 184 -1.93 -4.24 -29.22
CA ALA A 184 -0.57 -4.14 -29.79
C ALA A 184 0.02 -5.50 -30.19
N ASN A 185 -0.45 -6.58 -29.56
CA ASN A 185 -0.02 -7.95 -29.83
C ASN A 185 -1.04 -8.76 -30.67
N TRP A 186 -2.15 -8.14 -31.09
CA TRP A 186 -3.19 -8.82 -31.88
C TRP A 186 -2.66 -9.23 -33.25
N LYS A 187 -2.81 -10.54 -33.59
CA LYS A 187 -2.38 -11.14 -34.88
C LYS A 187 -3.55 -11.64 -35.72
N GLY A 188 -4.77 -11.50 -35.22
CA GLY A 188 -5.96 -11.92 -35.94
C GLY A 188 -6.36 -10.94 -37.08
N THR A 189 -7.35 -11.29 -37.84
CA THR A 189 -7.95 -10.44 -38.88
C THR A 189 -9.14 -9.66 -38.31
N GLY A 190 -9.27 -8.40 -38.69
CA GLY A 190 -10.36 -7.53 -38.22
C GLY A 190 -10.19 -7.04 -36.78
N LYS A 191 -11.26 -6.50 -36.22
CA LYS A 191 -11.27 -6.00 -34.84
C LYS A 191 -11.35 -7.16 -33.86
N PRO A 192 -10.52 -7.19 -32.80
CA PRO A 192 -10.71 -8.18 -31.76
C PRO A 192 -12.01 -7.90 -30.98
N ARG A 193 -12.66 -8.98 -30.55
CA ARG A 193 -13.89 -8.94 -29.77
C ARG A 193 -13.57 -9.00 -28.28
N VAL A 194 -14.06 -8.01 -27.52
CA VAL A 194 -13.85 -7.90 -26.07
C VAL A 194 -15.17 -8.01 -25.32
N ALA A 195 -15.15 -8.67 -24.18
CA ALA A 195 -16.28 -8.75 -23.24
C ALA A 195 -15.80 -8.66 -21.81
N TYR A 196 -16.70 -8.34 -20.90
CA TYR A 196 -16.42 -8.51 -19.48
C TYR A 196 -16.81 -9.92 -19.01
N ILE A 197 -15.96 -10.49 -18.16
CA ILE A 197 -16.26 -11.58 -17.23
C ILE A 197 -15.76 -11.15 -15.85
N THR A 198 -16.65 -10.75 -14.97
CA THR A 198 -16.31 -10.03 -13.74
C THR A 198 -17.14 -10.50 -12.55
N ALA A 199 -16.64 -10.29 -11.33
CA ALA A 199 -17.36 -10.67 -10.14
C ALA A 199 -18.65 -9.86 -9.95
N ASP A 200 -19.73 -10.51 -9.55
CA ASP A 200 -20.98 -9.86 -9.15
C ASP A 200 -20.84 -9.26 -7.74
N SER A 201 -20.15 -8.13 -7.67
CA SER A 201 -19.84 -7.37 -6.47
C SER A 201 -19.76 -5.88 -6.79
N ALA A 202 -19.73 -5.03 -5.76
CA ALA A 202 -19.55 -3.59 -5.96
C ALA A 202 -18.28 -3.29 -6.78
N SER A 203 -17.16 -3.93 -6.47
CA SER A 203 -15.91 -3.75 -7.19
C SER A 203 -15.99 -4.27 -8.63
N GLY A 204 -16.50 -5.50 -8.82
CA GLY A 204 -16.58 -6.10 -10.16
C GLY A 204 -17.56 -5.37 -11.09
N ARG A 205 -18.62 -4.78 -10.54
CA ARG A 205 -19.57 -3.97 -11.32
C ARG A 205 -19.04 -2.56 -11.61
N SER A 206 -18.04 -2.09 -10.90
CA SER A 206 -17.49 -0.74 -11.10
C SER A 206 -16.73 -0.53 -12.41
N ILE A 207 -16.35 -1.62 -13.09
CA ILE A 207 -15.75 -1.54 -14.43
C ILE A 207 -16.78 -1.40 -15.54
N ASP A 208 -18.04 -1.69 -15.26
CA ASP A 208 -19.17 -1.66 -16.21
C ASP A 208 -19.74 -0.24 -16.29
N ILE A 209 -18.98 0.64 -16.90
CA ILE A 209 -19.30 2.05 -17.10
C ILE A 209 -19.21 2.44 -18.58
N PRO A 210 -20.01 3.42 -19.04
CA PRO A 210 -20.03 3.85 -20.44
C PRO A 210 -18.66 4.31 -20.95
N GLU A 211 -17.86 4.95 -20.10
CA GLU A 211 -16.53 5.48 -20.44
C GLU A 211 -15.56 4.35 -20.81
N MET A 212 -15.62 3.22 -20.11
CA MET A 212 -14.78 2.06 -20.42
C MET A 212 -15.20 1.38 -21.73
N GLU A 213 -16.50 1.23 -21.99
CA GLU A 213 -16.99 0.70 -23.25
C GLU A 213 -16.63 1.63 -24.43
N ALA A 214 -16.76 2.95 -24.23
CA ALA A 214 -16.36 3.95 -25.23
C ALA A 214 -14.85 3.91 -25.50
N TYR A 215 -14.02 3.77 -24.45
CA TYR A 215 -12.59 3.62 -24.60
C TYR A 215 -12.23 2.39 -25.45
N LEU A 216 -12.73 1.21 -25.10
CA LEU A 216 -12.48 -0.04 -25.83
C LEU A 216 -12.88 0.09 -27.32
N THR A 217 -14.05 0.69 -27.59
CA THR A 217 -14.52 0.92 -28.96
C THR A 217 -13.60 1.88 -29.72
N LYS A 218 -13.18 2.98 -29.05
CA LYS A 218 -12.30 4.02 -29.62
C LYS A 218 -10.94 3.45 -30.02
N ILE A 219 -10.34 2.61 -29.20
CA ILE A 219 -9.03 2.01 -29.50
C ILE A 219 -9.08 0.88 -30.51
N GLY A 220 -10.25 0.38 -30.88
CA GLY A 220 -10.43 -0.52 -32.01
C GLY A 220 -11.06 -1.88 -31.72
N TYR A 221 -11.63 -2.11 -30.57
CA TYR A 221 -12.36 -3.33 -30.24
C TYR A 221 -13.80 -3.31 -30.70
N GLU A 222 -14.37 -4.50 -30.85
CA GLU A 222 -15.82 -4.74 -30.84
C GLU A 222 -16.22 -5.21 -29.44
N PHE A 223 -16.86 -4.32 -28.65
CA PHE A 223 -17.39 -4.69 -27.33
C PHE A 223 -18.69 -5.49 -27.52
N VAL A 224 -18.74 -6.73 -27.03
CA VAL A 224 -19.85 -7.65 -27.31
C VAL A 224 -20.74 -7.93 -26.11
N GLY A 225 -20.41 -7.44 -24.95
CA GLY A 225 -21.25 -7.53 -23.75
C GLY A 225 -20.52 -7.98 -22.50
N LYS A 226 -21.27 -8.47 -21.52
CA LYS A 226 -20.78 -8.71 -20.18
C LYS A 226 -21.41 -9.93 -19.54
N GLN A 227 -20.61 -10.62 -18.70
CA GLN A 227 -21.02 -11.75 -17.89
C GLN A 227 -20.59 -11.52 -16.44
N PHE A 228 -21.51 -11.77 -15.52
CA PHE A 228 -21.23 -11.70 -14.08
C PHE A 228 -21.15 -13.10 -13.49
N VAL A 229 -20.17 -13.30 -12.61
CA VAL A 229 -19.99 -14.55 -11.87
C VAL A 229 -19.99 -14.24 -10.36
N PRO A 230 -20.41 -15.16 -9.50
CA PRO A 230 -20.26 -14.94 -8.05
C PRO A 230 -18.81 -14.63 -7.69
N MET A 231 -18.59 -13.75 -6.70
CA MET A 231 -17.24 -13.38 -6.26
C MET A 231 -16.42 -14.62 -5.81
N VAL A 232 -17.09 -15.59 -5.19
CA VAL A 232 -16.56 -16.92 -4.87
C VAL A 232 -17.54 -17.96 -5.44
N PRO A 233 -17.29 -18.46 -6.66
CA PRO A 233 -18.21 -19.41 -7.28
C PRO A 233 -18.22 -20.74 -6.53
N THR A 234 -19.38 -21.21 -6.14
CA THR A 234 -19.60 -22.56 -5.56
C THR A 234 -19.82 -23.62 -6.63
N THR A 235 -20.12 -23.19 -7.87
CA THR A 235 -20.24 -24.01 -9.06
C THR A 235 -19.46 -23.36 -10.20
N PRO A 236 -18.84 -24.15 -11.10
CA PRO A 236 -18.11 -23.57 -12.22
C PRO A 236 -18.98 -22.64 -13.08
N PRO A 237 -18.47 -21.50 -13.56
CA PRO A 237 -19.23 -20.53 -14.37
C PRO A 237 -19.31 -20.96 -15.85
N THR A 238 -19.73 -22.21 -16.10
CA THR A 238 -19.78 -22.84 -17.43
C THR A 238 -20.66 -22.04 -18.41
N THR A 239 -21.82 -21.55 -17.96
CA THR A 239 -22.75 -20.79 -18.80
C THR A 239 -22.13 -19.49 -19.29
N GLN A 240 -21.48 -18.74 -18.39
CA GLN A 240 -20.81 -17.48 -18.70
C GLN A 240 -19.64 -17.67 -19.67
N LEU A 241 -18.84 -18.71 -19.44
CA LEU A 241 -17.72 -19.06 -20.34
C LEU A 241 -18.19 -19.54 -21.70
N SER A 242 -19.24 -20.37 -21.77
CA SER A 242 -19.84 -20.79 -23.05
C SER A 242 -20.35 -19.58 -23.84
N TRP A 243 -20.97 -18.62 -23.15
CA TRP A 243 -21.41 -17.38 -23.78
C TRP A 243 -20.24 -16.60 -24.41
N LEU A 244 -19.05 -16.51 -23.73
CA LEU A 244 -17.85 -15.89 -24.32
C LEU A 244 -17.43 -16.59 -25.61
N LYS A 245 -17.46 -17.93 -25.64
CA LYS A 245 -17.11 -18.75 -26.81
C LYS A 245 -18.10 -18.55 -27.97
N ASP A 246 -19.41 -18.58 -27.69
CA ASP A 246 -20.48 -18.41 -28.66
C ASP A 246 -20.43 -17.00 -29.30
N ASN A 247 -20.04 -15.99 -28.52
CA ASN A 247 -19.85 -14.61 -28.97
C ASN A 247 -18.44 -14.33 -29.52
N LYS A 248 -17.61 -15.35 -29.74
CA LYS A 248 -16.28 -15.26 -30.34
C LYS A 248 -15.37 -14.21 -29.65
N VAL A 249 -15.40 -14.15 -28.34
CA VAL A 249 -14.59 -13.22 -27.54
C VAL A 249 -13.11 -13.59 -27.62
N ASN A 250 -12.25 -12.63 -27.93
CA ASN A 250 -10.80 -12.81 -28.02
C ASN A 250 -10.09 -12.34 -26.72
N LEU A 251 -10.65 -11.30 -26.07
CA LEU A 251 -10.18 -10.75 -24.81
C LEU A 251 -11.33 -10.68 -23.80
N ALA A 252 -11.19 -11.36 -22.69
CA ALA A 252 -12.15 -11.32 -21.57
C ALA A 252 -11.53 -10.51 -20.43
N LEU A 253 -12.10 -9.35 -20.10
CA LEU A 253 -11.64 -8.44 -19.06
C LEU A 253 -12.51 -8.55 -17.80
N GLY A 254 -11.90 -8.45 -16.61
CA GLY A 254 -12.68 -8.50 -15.39
C GLY A 254 -11.95 -8.07 -14.14
N TRP A 255 -12.74 -7.76 -13.12
CA TRP A 255 -12.31 -7.64 -11.75
C TRP A 255 -12.69 -8.90 -10.98
N MET A 256 -11.72 -9.62 -10.45
CA MET A 256 -11.92 -10.80 -9.61
C MET A 256 -10.85 -10.86 -8.53
N ILE A 257 -11.16 -11.55 -7.42
CA ILE A 257 -10.18 -12.03 -6.46
C ILE A 257 -9.77 -13.46 -6.79
N ASN A 258 -8.67 -13.97 -6.25
CA ASN A 258 -8.20 -15.33 -6.54
C ASN A 258 -9.23 -16.44 -6.28
N PRO A 259 -10.05 -16.42 -5.22
CA PRO A 259 -11.14 -17.38 -5.04
C PRO A 259 -12.18 -17.37 -6.16
N GLY A 260 -12.24 -16.34 -6.99
CA GLY A 260 -13.12 -16.23 -8.15
C GLY A 260 -12.41 -16.53 -9.47
N SER A 261 -11.23 -15.94 -9.69
CA SER A 261 -10.49 -16.08 -10.94
C SER A 261 -9.97 -17.50 -11.15
N GLN A 262 -9.43 -18.16 -10.13
CA GLN A 262 -8.89 -19.51 -10.24
C GLN A 262 -9.94 -20.55 -10.70
N PRO A 263 -11.12 -20.70 -10.09
CA PRO A 263 -12.12 -21.64 -10.58
C PRO A 263 -12.68 -21.24 -11.97
N THR A 264 -12.72 -19.94 -12.27
CA THR A 264 -13.14 -19.46 -13.60
C THR A 264 -12.15 -19.92 -14.67
N ILE A 265 -10.85 -19.76 -14.45
CA ILE A 265 -9.83 -20.19 -15.43
C ILE A 265 -9.74 -21.72 -15.50
N LYS A 266 -9.85 -22.45 -14.39
CA LYS A 266 -9.92 -23.93 -14.42
C LYS A 266 -11.05 -24.42 -15.30
N GLU A 267 -12.20 -23.80 -15.19
CA GLU A 267 -13.36 -24.15 -16.03
C GLU A 267 -13.17 -23.73 -17.50
N ALA A 268 -12.57 -22.56 -17.75
CA ALA A 268 -12.23 -22.13 -19.10
C ALA A 268 -11.32 -23.16 -19.81
N VAL A 269 -10.26 -23.58 -19.12
CA VAL A 269 -9.34 -24.61 -19.63
C VAL A 269 -10.06 -25.94 -19.90
N ARG A 270 -10.96 -26.37 -19.00
CA ARG A 270 -11.80 -27.57 -19.20
C ARG A 270 -12.67 -27.47 -20.45
N LEU A 271 -13.10 -26.26 -20.82
CA LEU A 271 -13.87 -25.98 -22.04
C LEU A 271 -13.01 -25.78 -23.30
N GLY A 272 -11.69 -25.99 -23.18
CA GLY A 272 -10.72 -25.78 -24.26
C GLY A 272 -10.46 -24.31 -24.59
N MET A 273 -10.63 -23.41 -23.63
CA MET A 273 -10.50 -21.95 -23.78
C MET A 273 -9.21 -21.45 -23.11
N GLY A 274 -8.37 -20.74 -23.86
CA GLY A 274 -7.11 -20.17 -23.38
C GLY A 274 -6.20 -19.76 -24.53
N THR A 275 -5.09 -19.11 -24.23
CA THR A 275 -4.15 -18.58 -25.26
C THR A 275 -3.55 -19.68 -26.13
N ASN A 276 -3.30 -20.86 -25.57
CA ASN A 276 -2.68 -21.99 -26.25
C ASN A 276 -3.63 -23.20 -26.46
N LEU A 277 -4.94 -23.02 -26.22
CA LEU A 277 -5.95 -24.05 -26.39
C LEU A 277 -6.73 -23.92 -27.69
N ASP A 278 -7.69 -24.81 -27.93
CA ASP A 278 -8.46 -24.87 -29.17
C ASP A 278 -9.20 -23.55 -29.44
N TYR A 279 -9.83 -22.99 -28.41
CA TYR A 279 -10.46 -21.67 -28.48
C TYR A 279 -9.51 -20.61 -27.92
N LYS A 280 -8.99 -19.76 -28.83
CA LYS A 280 -8.02 -18.71 -28.49
C LYS A 280 -8.70 -17.53 -27.81
N ILE A 281 -8.47 -17.38 -26.52
CA ILE A 281 -8.93 -16.26 -25.70
C ILE A 281 -7.88 -15.90 -24.67
N THR A 282 -7.70 -14.61 -24.40
CA THR A 282 -6.91 -14.11 -23.29
C THR A 282 -7.83 -13.62 -22.19
N PHE A 283 -7.52 -13.96 -20.95
CA PHE A 283 -8.20 -13.44 -19.78
C PHE A 283 -7.31 -12.37 -19.13
N GLY A 284 -7.89 -11.19 -18.93
CA GLY A 284 -7.24 -10.04 -18.29
C GLY A 284 -7.97 -9.65 -17.01
N PHE A 285 -7.24 -9.58 -15.87
CA PHE A 285 -7.82 -9.23 -14.58
C PHE A 285 -7.10 -8.03 -13.96
N SER A 286 -7.86 -7.23 -13.20
CA SER A 286 -7.31 -6.17 -12.37
C SER A 286 -6.51 -6.71 -11.17
N ALA A 287 -5.77 -5.84 -10.49
CA ALA A 287 -4.83 -6.15 -9.41
C ALA A 287 -5.30 -7.17 -8.36
N PRO A 288 -6.57 -7.19 -7.91
CA PRO A 288 -7.02 -8.14 -6.87
C PRO A 288 -6.94 -9.63 -7.25
N SER A 289 -6.69 -9.95 -8.52
CA SER A 289 -6.36 -11.34 -8.92
C SER A 289 -4.94 -11.77 -8.54
N HIS A 290 -4.13 -10.87 -7.98
CA HIS A 290 -2.79 -11.13 -7.41
C HIS A 290 -2.00 -12.22 -8.10
N LEU A 291 -1.40 -11.92 -9.25
CA LEU A 291 -0.76 -12.93 -10.09
C LEU A 291 0.33 -13.72 -9.34
N ALA A 292 1.03 -13.10 -8.38
CA ALA A 292 2.02 -13.77 -7.55
C ALA A 292 1.44 -14.91 -6.67
N VAL A 293 0.12 -14.88 -6.42
CA VAL A 293 -0.61 -15.97 -5.74
C VAL A 293 -1.27 -16.89 -6.76
N PHE A 294 -1.83 -16.30 -7.82
CA PHE A 294 -2.56 -17.02 -8.86
C PHE A 294 -1.65 -17.99 -9.64
N ALA A 295 -0.53 -17.50 -10.19
CA ALA A 295 0.31 -18.27 -11.09
C ALA A 295 0.87 -19.55 -10.45
N PRO A 296 1.50 -19.54 -9.25
CA PRO A 296 1.97 -20.76 -8.62
C PRO A 296 0.85 -21.74 -8.29
N ALA A 297 -0.36 -21.25 -7.94
CA ALA A 297 -1.51 -22.08 -7.61
C ALA A 297 -2.15 -22.74 -8.83
N MET A 298 -2.01 -22.13 -10.00
CA MET A 298 -2.61 -22.58 -11.26
C MET A 298 -1.64 -23.41 -12.12
N GLY A 299 -0.32 -23.15 -11.98
CA GLY A 299 0.67 -23.81 -12.85
C GLY A 299 0.34 -23.57 -14.32
N THR A 300 0.43 -24.62 -15.14
CA THR A 300 0.14 -24.53 -16.59
C THR A 300 -1.33 -24.21 -16.93
N LEU A 301 -2.25 -24.34 -15.99
CA LEU A 301 -3.65 -23.98 -16.20
C LEU A 301 -3.87 -22.46 -16.31
N GLY A 302 -2.99 -21.67 -15.69
CA GLY A 302 -3.07 -20.21 -15.74
C GLY A 302 -2.36 -19.57 -16.94
N ASP A 303 -1.73 -20.37 -17.81
CA ASP A 303 -0.89 -19.87 -18.89
C ASP A 303 -1.61 -18.86 -19.79
N GLY A 304 -0.99 -17.68 -19.93
CA GLY A 304 -1.53 -16.58 -20.73
C GLY A 304 -2.49 -15.63 -20.02
N VAL A 305 -2.84 -15.86 -18.76
CA VAL A 305 -3.62 -14.91 -17.96
C VAL A 305 -2.77 -13.67 -17.68
N VAL A 306 -3.35 -12.47 -17.87
CA VAL A 306 -2.69 -11.17 -17.66
C VAL A 306 -3.34 -10.46 -16.48
N VAL A 307 -2.53 -9.88 -15.60
CA VAL A 307 -2.99 -9.09 -14.46
C VAL A 307 -2.29 -7.73 -14.45
N ALA A 308 -3.06 -6.67 -14.21
CA ALA A 308 -2.55 -5.30 -14.09
C ALA A 308 -2.41 -4.87 -12.63
N GLY A 309 -1.50 -3.92 -12.35
CA GLY A 309 -1.37 -3.28 -11.05
C GLY A 309 -0.75 -4.14 -9.94
N SER A 310 -0.12 -5.26 -10.29
CA SER A 310 0.47 -6.19 -9.31
C SER A 310 1.72 -5.63 -8.62
N TYR A 311 1.98 -6.09 -7.39
CA TYR A 311 3.28 -5.94 -6.74
C TYR A 311 4.30 -6.89 -7.37
N PRO A 312 5.61 -6.56 -7.32
CA PRO A 312 6.64 -7.50 -7.75
C PRO A 312 6.57 -8.81 -6.93
N PRO A 313 6.90 -9.96 -7.53
CA PRO A 313 6.97 -11.22 -6.80
C PRO A 313 7.94 -11.17 -5.62
N MET A 314 7.62 -11.87 -4.53
CA MET A 314 8.44 -11.94 -3.31
C MET A 314 9.41 -13.12 -3.35
N ASP A 315 9.95 -13.46 -4.50
CA ASP A 315 10.87 -14.56 -4.74
C ASP A 315 12.34 -14.12 -4.69
N GLN A 316 13.24 -15.08 -4.80
CA GLN A 316 14.68 -14.84 -4.78
C GLN A 316 15.17 -13.96 -5.96
N ALA A 317 14.52 -14.03 -7.13
CA ALA A 317 14.89 -13.23 -8.28
C ALA A 317 14.65 -11.73 -8.05
N HIS A 318 13.68 -11.38 -7.20
CA HIS A 318 13.31 -10.02 -6.84
C HIS A 318 13.88 -9.57 -5.48
N ALA A 319 14.73 -10.37 -4.83
CA ALA A 319 15.27 -10.06 -3.49
C ALA A 319 16.06 -8.73 -3.43
N ASN A 320 16.58 -8.25 -4.56
CA ASN A 320 17.29 -6.97 -4.65
C ASN A 320 16.39 -5.75 -4.88
N VAL A 321 15.09 -5.93 -5.10
CA VAL A 321 14.12 -4.82 -5.11
C VAL A 321 14.08 -4.24 -3.69
N PRO A 322 14.35 -2.93 -3.49
CA PRO A 322 14.51 -2.36 -2.14
C PRO A 322 13.32 -2.64 -1.21
N GLY A 323 12.10 -2.58 -1.73
CA GLY A 323 10.89 -2.90 -0.98
C GLY A 323 10.77 -4.38 -0.61
N ILE A 324 11.24 -5.29 -1.47
CA ILE A 324 11.30 -6.74 -1.16
C ILE A 324 12.40 -7.02 -0.12
N ALA A 325 13.57 -6.39 -0.26
CA ALA A 325 14.61 -6.47 0.78
C ALA A 325 14.10 -5.98 2.14
N PHE A 326 13.29 -4.91 2.13
CA PHE A 326 12.68 -4.38 3.35
C PHE A 326 11.61 -5.32 3.90
N TYR A 327 10.76 -5.91 3.08
CA TYR A 327 9.86 -6.98 3.47
C TYR A 327 10.62 -8.10 4.20
N ASN A 328 11.71 -8.60 3.62
CA ASN A 328 12.53 -9.65 4.24
C ASN A 328 13.09 -9.22 5.59
N GLN A 329 13.52 -7.96 5.73
CA GLN A 329 13.97 -7.38 7.00
C GLN A 329 12.85 -7.37 8.06
N LEU A 330 11.63 -6.96 7.70
CA LEU A 330 10.48 -6.94 8.60
C LEU A 330 10.09 -8.36 9.03
N GLN A 331 10.05 -9.31 8.09
CA GLN A 331 9.77 -10.73 8.39
C GLN A 331 10.80 -11.28 9.40
N ALA A 332 12.09 -11.09 9.13
CA ALA A 332 13.15 -11.58 10.01
C ALA A 332 13.06 -10.98 11.42
N LYS A 333 12.68 -9.69 11.53
CA LYS A 333 12.63 -8.99 12.82
C LYS A 333 11.33 -9.24 13.61
N TYR A 334 10.18 -9.26 12.92
CA TYR A 334 8.88 -9.23 13.59
C TYR A 334 8.04 -10.50 13.39
N ARG A 335 8.41 -11.36 12.43
CA ARG A 335 7.65 -12.55 12.03
C ARG A 335 8.50 -13.82 11.93
N ALA A 336 9.66 -13.87 12.56
CA ALA A 336 10.56 -15.02 12.47
C ALA A 336 9.89 -16.36 12.77
N ASP A 337 9.01 -16.41 13.77
CA ASP A 337 8.28 -17.61 14.19
C ASP A 337 7.06 -17.93 13.31
N LYS A 338 6.48 -16.93 12.66
CA LYS A 338 5.27 -17.06 11.83
C LYS A 338 5.33 -16.12 10.63
N PRO A 339 6.13 -16.45 9.61
CA PRO A 339 6.26 -15.63 8.41
C PRO A 339 4.92 -15.44 7.68
N VAL A 340 4.72 -14.27 7.09
CA VAL A 340 3.58 -13.97 6.23
C VAL A 340 4.09 -13.86 4.80
N THR A 341 3.80 -14.86 3.98
CA THR A 341 4.32 -15.00 2.61
C THR A 341 3.33 -14.51 1.54
N HIS A 342 2.18 -14.02 1.95
CA HIS A 342 1.17 -13.49 1.04
C HIS A 342 1.56 -12.12 0.51
N VAL A 343 1.47 -11.88 -0.81
CA VAL A 343 1.87 -10.64 -1.49
C VAL A 343 1.19 -9.39 -0.91
N MET A 344 0.00 -9.54 -0.35
CA MET A 344 -0.75 -8.44 0.26
C MET A 344 -0.12 -7.88 1.54
N TYR A 345 0.90 -8.54 2.08
CA TYR A 345 1.74 -7.93 3.10
C TYR A 345 2.44 -6.66 2.57
N LEU A 346 2.85 -6.66 1.29
CA LEU A 346 3.45 -5.49 0.64
C LEU A 346 2.45 -4.33 0.54
N ALA A 347 1.18 -4.63 0.26
CA ALA A 347 0.11 -3.61 0.27
C ALA A 347 -0.02 -2.95 1.65
N GLY A 348 0.06 -3.74 2.71
CA GLY A 348 0.05 -3.23 4.08
C GLY A 348 1.22 -2.28 4.37
N ILE A 349 2.42 -2.62 3.92
CA ILE A 349 3.59 -1.73 4.01
C ILE A 349 3.33 -0.42 3.26
N VAL A 350 2.88 -0.48 2.00
CA VAL A 350 2.68 0.71 1.16
C VAL A 350 1.60 1.64 1.72
N GLU A 351 0.45 1.09 2.14
CA GLU A 351 -0.60 1.91 2.75
C GLU A 351 -0.12 2.57 4.06
N ALA A 352 0.64 1.84 4.89
CA ALA A 352 1.22 2.40 6.11
C ALA A 352 2.29 3.47 5.81
N MET A 353 3.08 3.31 4.74
CA MET A 353 4.02 4.33 4.26
C MET A 353 3.30 5.63 3.86
N ILE A 354 2.20 5.52 3.11
CA ILE A 354 1.40 6.69 2.69
C ILE A 354 0.88 7.45 3.91
N GLN A 355 0.25 6.75 4.85
CA GLN A 355 -0.32 7.39 6.04
C GLN A 355 0.75 7.97 6.95
N THR A 356 1.87 7.28 7.13
CA THR A 356 3.00 7.76 7.93
C THR A 356 3.65 8.98 7.31
N GLU A 357 3.78 9.02 5.97
CA GLU A 357 4.30 10.19 5.25
C GLU A 357 3.36 11.39 5.38
N ALA A 358 2.05 11.17 5.29
CA ALA A 358 1.06 12.23 5.51
C ALA A 358 1.18 12.81 6.93
N LEU A 359 1.28 11.96 7.96
CA LEU A 359 1.50 12.40 9.35
C LEU A 359 2.82 13.17 9.49
N ARG A 360 3.91 12.66 8.90
CA ARG A 360 5.23 13.33 8.94
C ARG A 360 5.20 14.72 8.31
N LEU A 361 4.61 14.85 7.13
CA LEU A 361 4.51 16.14 6.43
C LEU A 361 3.66 17.14 7.20
N ALA A 362 2.54 16.69 7.77
CA ALA A 362 1.69 17.54 8.61
C ALA A 362 2.44 18.05 9.84
N MET A 363 3.28 17.20 10.48
CA MET A 363 4.11 17.60 11.63
C MET A 363 5.19 18.64 11.30
N LEU A 364 5.52 18.86 10.03
CA LEU A 364 6.39 19.96 9.63
C LEU A 364 5.70 21.34 9.75
N LYS A 365 4.37 21.36 9.89
CA LYS A 365 3.54 22.57 9.96
C LYS A 365 2.83 22.73 11.30
N VAL A 366 2.42 21.63 11.93
CA VAL A 366 1.64 21.62 13.18
C VAL A 366 2.32 20.67 14.18
N PRO A 367 2.53 21.08 15.45
CA PRO A 367 3.06 20.19 16.48
C PRO A 367 2.25 18.90 16.62
N ALA A 368 2.93 17.77 16.87
CA ALA A 368 2.31 16.45 16.91
C ALA A 368 1.12 16.33 17.87
N ASP A 369 1.20 16.98 19.04
CA ASP A 369 0.15 16.99 20.08
C ASP A 369 -1.02 17.93 19.77
N GLN A 370 -0.97 18.69 18.66
CA GLN A 370 -2.01 19.61 18.21
C GLN A 370 -2.63 19.20 16.85
N LEU A 371 -2.11 18.11 16.24
CA LEU A 371 -2.59 17.63 14.95
C LEU A 371 -4.08 17.29 15.00
N LYS A 372 -4.80 17.72 13.96
CA LYS A 372 -6.18 17.36 13.66
C LYS A 372 -6.22 16.60 12.33
N PRO A 373 -7.26 15.81 12.06
CA PRO A 373 -7.41 15.11 10.78
C PRO A 373 -7.28 16.03 9.55
N VAL A 374 -7.86 17.24 9.59
CA VAL A 374 -7.76 18.21 8.50
C VAL A 374 -6.32 18.66 8.23
N ASP A 375 -5.49 18.78 9.28
CA ASP A 375 -4.07 19.14 9.12
C ASP A 375 -3.33 18.03 8.38
N VAL A 376 -3.63 16.75 8.71
CA VAL A 376 -3.03 15.60 8.04
C VAL A 376 -3.52 15.46 6.60
N LEU A 377 -4.77 15.79 6.32
CA LEU A 377 -5.29 15.79 4.96
C LEU A 377 -4.60 16.87 4.10
N GLU A 378 -4.62 18.15 4.56
CA GLU A 378 -4.18 19.29 3.76
C GLU A 378 -2.65 19.47 3.72
N ASN A 379 -2.00 19.32 4.88
CA ASN A 379 -0.55 19.47 5.00
C ASN A 379 0.20 18.14 4.91
N GLY A 380 -0.52 17.02 4.84
CA GLY A 380 0.00 15.66 4.70
C GLY A 380 -0.33 15.04 3.36
N PHE A 381 -1.48 14.39 3.21
CA PHE A 381 -1.84 13.65 2.00
C PHE A 381 -1.69 14.47 0.72
N TYR A 382 -2.25 15.70 0.68
CA TYR A 382 -2.17 16.55 -0.50
C TYR A 382 -0.75 17.07 -0.82
N GLN A 383 0.19 16.88 0.08
CA GLN A 383 1.59 17.30 -0.09
C GLN A 383 2.54 16.14 -0.41
N ILE A 384 2.06 14.91 -0.47
CA ILE A 384 2.88 13.77 -0.86
C ILE A 384 3.26 13.92 -2.34
N LYS A 385 4.57 13.95 -2.62
CA LYS A 385 5.14 14.05 -3.96
C LYS A 385 6.25 13.03 -4.14
N ASN A 386 6.16 12.21 -5.18
CA ASN A 386 7.17 11.21 -5.53
C ASN A 386 7.57 10.29 -4.36
N LEU A 387 6.60 9.85 -3.56
CA LEU A 387 6.87 8.94 -2.45
C LEU A 387 7.41 7.61 -2.99
N SER A 388 8.68 7.33 -2.71
CA SER A 388 9.29 6.05 -3.06
C SER A 388 8.85 4.97 -2.08
N THR A 389 8.32 3.89 -2.61
CA THR A 389 7.93 2.67 -1.89
C THR A 389 9.02 1.60 -1.97
N GLY A 390 10.22 1.94 -2.50
CA GLY A 390 11.28 0.98 -2.75
C GLY A 390 10.96 0.05 -3.92
N ASP A 391 10.37 0.60 -4.96
CA ASP A 391 9.99 -0.10 -6.20
C ASP A 391 8.91 -1.18 -6.02
N LEU A 392 8.16 -1.13 -4.89
CA LEU A 392 6.94 -1.93 -4.74
C LEU A 392 5.82 -1.39 -5.62
N THR A 393 5.76 -0.08 -5.79
CA THR A 393 4.91 0.64 -6.75
C THR A 393 5.77 1.68 -7.47
N PRO A 394 5.32 2.27 -8.58
CA PRO A 394 5.87 3.54 -9.05
C PRO A 394 5.83 4.60 -7.95
N PRO A 395 6.64 5.67 -8.04
CA PRO A 395 6.58 6.76 -7.06
C PRO A 395 5.19 7.37 -6.97
N LEU A 396 4.68 7.54 -5.74
CA LEU A 396 3.31 8.00 -5.51
C LEU A 396 3.25 9.51 -5.32
N THR A 397 2.28 10.15 -5.97
CA THR A 397 1.99 11.58 -5.82
C THR A 397 0.49 11.76 -5.58
N PHE A 398 0.14 12.60 -4.60
CA PHE A 398 -1.24 12.90 -4.28
C PHE A 398 -1.50 14.41 -4.24
N GLY A 399 -2.77 14.79 -4.41
CA GLY A 399 -3.22 16.17 -4.36
C GLY A 399 -4.73 16.27 -4.12
N PRO A 400 -5.29 17.48 -4.02
CA PRO A 400 -6.73 17.66 -3.83
C PRO A 400 -7.60 17.10 -4.97
N SER A 401 -7.04 17.07 -6.20
CA SER A 401 -7.68 16.52 -7.39
C SER A 401 -7.01 15.24 -7.91
N ASP A 402 -6.03 14.71 -7.17
CA ASP A 402 -5.25 13.55 -7.55
C ASP A 402 -5.13 12.62 -6.34
N ILE A 403 -5.93 11.58 -6.33
CA ILE A 403 -6.05 10.63 -5.21
C ILE A 403 -5.63 9.21 -5.60
N GLU A 404 -5.16 9.01 -6.83
CA GLU A 404 -4.80 7.69 -7.36
C GLU A 404 -3.31 7.38 -7.24
N GLY A 405 -2.51 8.28 -6.80
CA GLY A 405 -1.10 8.13 -6.45
C GLY A 405 -0.15 7.66 -7.56
N ALA A 406 -0.55 6.74 -8.42
CA ALA A 406 0.28 6.14 -9.46
C ALA A 406 -0.24 6.43 -10.87
N ASP A 407 0.59 7.05 -11.72
CA ASP A 407 0.28 7.35 -13.13
C ASP A 407 0.68 6.23 -14.09
N VAL A 408 1.31 5.20 -13.57
CA VAL A 408 1.87 4.06 -14.33
C VAL A 408 1.55 2.78 -13.58
N MET A 409 1.25 1.73 -14.32
CA MET A 409 1.03 0.40 -13.76
C MET A 409 1.88 -0.66 -14.41
N ARG A 410 2.18 -1.68 -13.65
CA ARG A 410 2.84 -2.90 -14.09
C ARG A 410 1.81 -3.85 -14.71
N LEU A 411 2.12 -4.47 -15.86
CA LEU A 411 1.40 -5.63 -16.38
C LEU A 411 2.27 -6.87 -16.24
N ASP A 412 1.70 -7.92 -15.70
CA ASP A 412 2.31 -9.23 -15.57
C ASP A 412 1.47 -10.32 -16.24
N GLN A 413 2.12 -11.37 -16.75
CA GLN A 413 1.47 -12.53 -17.33
C GLN A 413 1.89 -13.81 -16.62
N ASP A 414 0.92 -14.71 -16.42
CA ASP A 414 1.25 -16.09 -16.08
C ASP A 414 1.84 -16.81 -17.29
N GLN A 415 3.05 -17.29 -17.17
CA GLN A 415 3.71 -18.16 -18.15
C GLN A 415 4.07 -19.48 -17.48
N ASN A 416 3.19 -20.46 -17.60
CA ASN A 416 3.34 -21.81 -17.03
C ASN A 416 3.57 -21.79 -15.49
N GLY A 417 2.82 -21.00 -14.77
CA GLY A 417 2.93 -20.89 -13.30
C GLY A 417 4.00 -19.91 -12.82
N GLN A 418 4.62 -19.16 -13.73
CA GLN A 418 5.60 -18.14 -13.43
C GLN A 418 5.07 -16.74 -13.76
N VAL A 419 5.32 -15.77 -12.88
CA VAL A 419 4.97 -14.38 -13.13
C VAL A 419 6.03 -13.73 -14.01
N VAL A 420 5.63 -13.28 -15.20
CA VAL A 420 6.52 -12.64 -16.18
C VAL A 420 6.06 -11.21 -16.43
N LEU A 421 6.96 -10.24 -16.22
CA LEU A 421 6.70 -8.83 -16.50
C LEU A 421 6.54 -8.60 -18.01
N LEU A 422 5.39 -8.08 -18.43
CA LEU A 422 5.14 -7.64 -19.80
C LEU A 422 5.63 -6.20 -20.05
N GLY A 423 5.61 -5.35 -19.03
CA GLY A 423 6.03 -3.96 -19.10
C GLY A 423 5.27 -3.07 -18.12
N ASN A 424 5.59 -1.77 -18.19
CA ASN A 424 4.88 -0.73 -17.47
C ASN A 424 4.04 0.09 -18.46
N TYR A 425 2.80 0.36 -18.11
CA TYR A 425 1.81 1.02 -18.96
C TYR A 425 1.26 2.26 -18.26
N PRO A 426 1.03 3.37 -18.99
CA PRO A 426 0.45 4.58 -18.39
C PRO A 426 -1.03 4.37 -18.03
N CYS A 427 -1.48 5.09 -17.02
CA CYS A 427 -2.89 5.29 -16.75
C CYS A 427 -3.48 6.25 -17.80
N HIS A 428 -4.68 5.94 -18.31
CA HIS A 428 -5.30 6.71 -19.39
C HIS A 428 -6.32 7.74 -18.91
N GLY A 429 -6.68 7.71 -17.61
CA GLY A 429 -7.77 8.52 -17.09
C GLY A 429 -9.07 8.20 -17.82
N ILE A 430 -9.37 6.91 -18.00
CA ILE A 430 -10.56 6.45 -18.75
C ILE A 430 -11.82 7.01 -18.11
N TYR A 431 -11.88 6.99 -16.79
CA TYR A 431 -12.90 7.67 -16.03
C TYR A 431 -12.42 9.07 -15.68
N LYS A 432 -13.13 10.09 -16.15
CA LYS A 432 -12.82 11.48 -15.82
C LYS A 432 -13.62 11.92 -14.62
N HIS A 433 -12.93 12.48 -13.66
CA HIS A 433 -13.57 13.18 -12.54
C HIS A 433 -14.19 14.47 -13.08
N GLU A 434 -15.52 14.54 -13.19
CA GLU A 434 -16.26 15.78 -13.45
C GLU A 434 -16.46 16.59 -12.15
#